data_5d371872805d580c4d1e8167d5d8cd0a
#
_entry.id   5d371872805d580c4d1e8167d5d8cd0a
#
_cell.length_a   1.000
_cell.length_b   1.000
_cell.length_c   1.000
_cell.angle_alpha   90.00
_cell.angle_beta   90.00
_cell.angle_gamma   90.00
#
_symmetry.space_group_name_H-M   'P 1'
#
loop_
_entity.id
_entity.type
_entity.pdbx_description
1 polymer ?
#
loop_
_entity_poly.entity_id
_entity_poly.type
_entity_poly.pdbx_seq_one_letter_code
_entity_poly.pdbx_strand_id
1 'polypeptide(L)'
;MTKKKSLHVACWNINGFTHKGYNKFSDPRFLNEIQNKDIVCLLETHCSLEESLNLPFFKSAHLIRPKSARTNKRSGGISVYVKNNIRKGIKYLTHKSNDYIWLQLTREFFNLEKDIYLCFIYDPPGNSTYTHSLEENILDILEEDITKYAVDGDIILMGDINARTGDQETDFIPNECISDHVPLFENYAPDINIPVRYSMDQTISPRGQVFNDLCVQTGLRILNR
;
A
#
# COMPACT_ATOMS: atom_id res chain seq x y z
N MET A 1 11.03 -16.04 28.14
CA MET A 1 11.11 -15.02 27.07
C MET A 1 10.43 -15.56 25.82
N THR A 2 9.21 -15.18 25.56
CA THR A 2 8.51 -15.50 24.31
C THR A 2 9.19 -14.72 23.18
N LYS A 3 9.76 -15.42 22.19
CA LYS A 3 10.29 -14.80 20.96
C LYS A 3 9.19 -13.92 20.37
N LYS A 4 9.43 -12.61 20.24
CA LYS A 4 8.57 -11.69 19.51
C LYS A 4 8.39 -12.29 18.11
N LYS A 5 7.20 -12.78 17.78
CA LYS A 5 6.89 -13.31 16.45
C LYS A 5 6.85 -12.13 15.49
N SER A 6 7.81 -12.03 14.59
CA SER A 6 7.77 -11.03 13.52
C SER A 6 6.68 -11.38 12.52
N LEU A 7 5.92 -10.40 12.05
CA LEU A 7 4.96 -10.53 10.96
C LEU A 7 5.66 -10.21 9.63
N HIS A 8 5.59 -11.12 8.69
CA HIS A 8 6.22 -11.00 7.38
C HIS A 8 5.18 -10.56 6.35
N VAL A 9 5.26 -9.30 5.93
CA VAL A 9 4.38 -8.69 4.93
C VAL A 9 5.14 -8.46 3.63
N ALA A 10 4.53 -8.72 2.49
CA ALA A 10 5.10 -8.42 1.18
C ALA A 10 4.05 -7.79 0.25
N CYS A 11 4.49 -6.84 -0.56
CA CYS A 11 3.73 -6.28 -1.67
C CYS A 11 4.56 -6.42 -2.95
N TRP A 12 3.95 -6.95 -4.02
CA TRP A 12 4.67 -7.26 -5.26
C TRP A 12 3.79 -6.94 -6.48
N ASN A 13 4.24 -6.03 -7.34
CA ASN A 13 3.66 -5.83 -8.67
C ASN A 13 4.11 -6.99 -9.57
N ILE A 14 3.16 -7.84 -9.98
CA ILE A 14 3.43 -9.06 -10.72
C ILE A 14 3.19 -8.94 -12.22
N ASN A 15 2.65 -7.82 -12.70
CA ASN A 15 2.32 -7.61 -14.12
C ASN A 15 1.57 -8.81 -14.74
N GLY A 16 0.44 -9.15 -14.14
CA GLY A 16 -0.46 -10.24 -14.54
C GLY A 16 -0.08 -11.62 -13.97
N PHE A 17 -1.08 -12.41 -13.57
CA PHE A 17 -0.88 -13.81 -13.18
C PHE A 17 -0.52 -14.70 -14.36
N THR A 18 -1.07 -14.39 -15.53
CA THR A 18 -0.86 -15.17 -16.74
C THR A 18 -0.14 -14.35 -17.80
N HIS A 19 0.94 -14.88 -18.34
CA HIS A 19 1.65 -14.28 -19.46
C HIS A 19 1.94 -15.33 -20.53
N LYS A 20 1.47 -15.13 -21.78
CA LYS A 20 1.66 -16.07 -22.91
C LYS A 20 1.34 -17.53 -22.55
N GLY A 21 0.24 -17.75 -21.83
CA GLY A 21 -0.18 -19.10 -21.41
C GLY A 21 0.52 -19.65 -20.17
N TYR A 22 1.54 -18.97 -19.66
CA TYR A 22 2.20 -19.33 -18.41
C TYR A 22 1.49 -18.72 -17.23
N ASN A 23 1.03 -19.54 -16.28
CA ASN A 23 0.41 -19.11 -15.03
C ASN A 23 1.46 -19.10 -13.91
N LYS A 24 1.67 -17.96 -13.26
CA LYS A 24 2.65 -17.81 -12.18
C LYS A 24 2.37 -18.73 -10.99
N PHE A 25 1.11 -19.08 -10.73
CA PHE A 25 0.78 -20.08 -9.71
C PHE A 25 1.22 -21.50 -10.06
N SER A 26 1.67 -21.76 -11.30
CA SER A 26 2.31 -23.02 -11.67
C SER A 26 3.82 -23.01 -11.42
N ASP A 27 4.43 -21.88 -11.01
CA ASP A 27 5.84 -21.78 -10.67
C ASP A 27 6.08 -22.08 -9.18
N PRO A 28 6.78 -23.16 -8.83
CA PRO A 28 7.07 -23.48 -7.43
C PRO A 28 7.88 -22.40 -6.70
N ARG A 29 8.73 -21.65 -7.41
CA ARG A 29 9.54 -20.56 -6.81
C ARG A 29 8.64 -19.40 -6.43
N PHE A 30 7.72 -19.01 -7.31
CA PHE A 30 6.73 -17.97 -7.04
C PHE A 30 5.85 -18.36 -5.85
N LEU A 31 5.35 -19.58 -5.80
CA LEU A 31 4.57 -20.08 -4.69
C LEU A 31 5.35 -20.11 -3.38
N ASN A 32 6.61 -20.54 -3.41
CA ASN A 32 7.47 -20.56 -2.23
C ASN A 32 7.67 -19.16 -1.62
N GLU A 33 7.90 -18.14 -2.48
CA GLU A 33 8.02 -16.76 -2.02
C GLU A 33 6.75 -16.27 -1.31
N ILE A 34 5.57 -16.60 -1.83
CA ILE A 34 4.30 -16.25 -1.21
C ILE A 34 4.09 -17.01 0.10
N GLN A 35 4.34 -18.32 0.12
CA GLN A 35 4.08 -19.18 1.28
C GLN A 35 4.95 -18.81 2.49
N ASN A 36 6.13 -18.21 2.26
CA ASN A 36 7.02 -17.73 3.32
C ASN A 36 6.58 -16.44 3.98
N LYS A 37 5.54 -15.77 3.48
CA LYS A 37 5.00 -14.52 4.06
C LYS A 37 3.70 -14.80 4.81
N ASP A 38 3.36 -13.92 5.74
CA ASP A 38 2.13 -14.01 6.51
C ASP A 38 0.98 -13.25 5.85
N ILE A 39 1.31 -12.10 5.24
CA ILE A 39 0.41 -11.31 4.39
C ILE A 39 1.13 -11.03 3.09
N VAL A 40 0.48 -11.28 1.96
CA VAL A 40 0.99 -10.95 0.62
C VAL A 40 -0.05 -10.18 -0.16
N CYS A 41 0.38 -9.06 -0.72
CA CYS A 41 -0.39 -8.32 -1.71
C CYS A 41 0.26 -8.46 -3.08
N LEU A 42 -0.52 -8.87 -4.06
CA LEU A 42 -0.11 -8.93 -5.46
C LEU A 42 -0.84 -7.83 -6.22
N LEU A 43 -0.08 -6.94 -6.84
CA LEU A 43 -0.57 -5.83 -7.65
C LEU A 43 -0.49 -6.18 -9.13
N GLU A 44 -1.28 -5.49 -9.94
CA GLU A 44 -1.42 -5.75 -11.38
C GLU A 44 -1.73 -7.22 -11.68
N THR A 45 -2.72 -7.76 -11.01
CA THR A 45 -3.07 -9.17 -11.15
C THR A 45 -3.71 -9.51 -12.50
N HIS A 46 -4.35 -8.53 -13.14
CA HIS A 46 -5.06 -8.64 -14.42
C HIS A 46 -6.13 -9.76 -14.45
N CYS A 47 -6.63 -10.15 -13.27
CA CYS A 47 -7.52 -11.29 -13.12
C CYS A 47 -8.92 -11.05 -13.64
N SER A 48 -9.61 -12.15 -13.94
CA SER A 48 -11.06 -12.21 -14.11
C SER A 48 -11.73 -12.84 -12.89
N LEU A 49 -13.06 -12.68 -12.77
CA LEU A 49 -13.85 -13.32 -11.71
C LEU A 49 -13.88 -14.86 -11.83
N GLU A 50 -13.58 -15.37 -13.02
CA GLU A 50 -13.64 -16.80 -13.35
C GLU A 50 -12.35 -17.53 -12.99
N GLU A 51 -11.27 -16.80 -12.71
CA GLU A 51 -9.97 -17.40 -12.35
C GLU A 51 -9.97 -17.84 -10.90
N SER A 52 -9.59 -19.10 -10.66
CA SER A 52 -9.36 -19.60 -9.30
C SER A 52 -8.03 -19.08 -8.78
N LEU A 53 -8.09 -18.10 -7.90
CA LEU A 53 -6.91 -17.47 -7.28
C LEU A 53 -6.69 -17.96 -5.84
N ASN A 54 -7.24 -19.12 -5.49
CA ASN A 54 -7.14 -19.67 -4.15
C ASN A 54 -5.76 -20.27 -3.91
N LEU A 55 -5.17 -19.94 -2.77
CA LEU A 55 -3.94 -20.56 -2.27
C LEU A 55 -4.25 -21.39 -1.01
N PRO A 56 -3.72 -22.61 -0.90
CA PRO A 56 -3.82 -23.39 0.32
C PRO A 56 -3.26 -22.61 1.52
N PHE A 57 -3.94 -22.71 2.66
CA PHE A 57 -3.58 -22.08 3.93
C PHE A 57 -3.73 -20.54 3.97
N PHE A 58 -4.25 -19.93 2.93
CA PHE A 58 -4.54 -18.50 2.88
C PHE A 58 -6.03 -18.23 2.71
N LYS A 59 -6.48 -17.12 3.27
CA LYS A 59 -7.71 -16.42 2.89
C LYS A 59 -7.34 -15.29 1.97
N SER A 60 -8.06 -15.15 0.87
CA SER A 60 -7.82 -14.09 -0.11
C SER A 60 -8.98 -13.11 -0.22
N ALA A 61 -8.65 -11.89 -0.64
CA ALA A 61 -9.57 -10.89 -1.14
C ALA A 61 -9.02 -10.32 -2.45
N HIS A 62 -9.92 -10.06 -3.41
CA HIS A 62 -9.53 -9.64 -4.75
C HIS A 62 -10.32 -8.41 -5.15
N LEU A 63 -9.61 -7.34 -5.55
CA LEU A 63 -10.17 -6.16 -6.21
C LEU A 63 -9.91 -6.29 -7.71
N ILE A 64 -10.97 -6.47 -8.47
CA ILE A 64 -10.90 -6.75 -9.91
C ILE A 64 -11.42 -5.54 -10.65
N ARG A 65 -10.58 -4.95 -11.50
CA ARG A 65 -11.00 -3.84 -12.37
C ARG A 65 -11.86 -4.33 -13.54
N PRO A 66 -12.81 -3.52 -14.04
CA PRO A 66 -13.55 -3.83 -15.24
C PRO A 66 -12.61 -3.96 -16.45
N LYS A 67 -13.06 -4.64 -17.49
CA LYS A 67 -12.35 -4.67 -18.78
C LYS A 67 -12.39 -3.28 -19.42
N SER A 68 -11.29 -2.88 -20.05
CA SER A 68 -11.28 -1.68 -20.90
C SER A 68 -12.21 -1.89 -22.08
N ALA A 69 -13.14 -0.95 -22.29
CA ALA A 69 -14.05 -0.99 -23.43
C ALA A 69 -13.31 -0.98 -24.78
N ARG A 70 -12.14 -0.32 -24.86
CA ARG A 70 -11.36 -0.19 -26.09
C ARG A 70 -10.55 -1.45 -26.42
N THR A 71 -9.93 -2.09 -25.42
CA THR A 71 -8.98 -3.19 -25.65
C THR A 71 -9.55 -4.54 -25.27
N ASN A 72 -10.71 -4.60 -24.62
CA ASN A 72 -11.31 -5.78 -24.01
C ASN A 72 -10.36 -6.53 -23.03
N LYS A 73 -9.31 -5.84 -22.56
CA LYS A 73 -8.32 -6.38 -21.59
C LYS A 73 -8.57 -5.82 -20.21
N ARG A 74 -8.22 -6.58 -19.19
CA ARG A 74 -8.13 -6.10 -17.82
C ARG A 74 -6.73 -5.55 -17.55
N SER A 75 -6.66 -4.49 -16.76
CA SER A 75 -5.41 -3.91 -16.28
C SER A 75 -5.53 -3.68 -14.77
N GLY A 76 -4.41 -3.62 -14.06
CA GLY A 76 -4.40 -3.44 -12.62
C GLY A 76 -5.00 -4.64 -11.87
N GLY A 77 -5.73 -4.36 -10.80
CA GLY A 77 -6.27 -5.38 -9.89
C GLY A 77 -5.32 -5.71 -8.74
N ILE A 78 -5.89 -5.96 -7.57
CA ILE A 78 -5.19 -6.23 -6.32
C ILE A 78 -5.68 -7.56 -5.77
N SER A 79 -4.76 -8.42 -5.32
CA SER A 79 -5.10 -9.66 -4.63
C SER A 79 -4.31 -9.76 -3.33
N VAL A 80 -5.00 -9.79 -2.20
CA VAL A 80 -4.42 -9.92 -0.88
C VAL A 80 -4.63 -11.32 -0.34
N TYR A 81 -3.56 -11.93 0.15
CA TYR A 81 -3.53 -13.25 0.76
C TYR A 81 -3.08 -13.13 2.21
N VAL A 82 -3.88 -13.63 3.14
CA VAL A 82 -3.61 -13.64 4.58
C VAL A 82 -3.58 -15.08 5.07
N LYS A 83 -2.51 -15.50 5.74
CA LYS A 83 -2.45 -16.84 6.34
C LYS A 83 -3.59 -17.11 7.30
N ASN A 84 -4.15 -18.30 7.26
CA ASN A 84 -5.31 -18.69 8.06
C ASN A 84 -5.07 -18.59 9.58
N ASN A 85 -3.84 -18.81 10.04
CA ASN A 85 -3.46 -18.76 11.45
C ASN A 85 -3.50 -17.36 12.07
N ILE A 86 -3.38 -16.30 11.25
CA ILE A 86 -3.43 -14.89 11.71
C ILE A 86 -4.73 -14.18 11.31
N ARG A 87 -5.61 -14.85 10.54
CA ARG A 87 -6.82 -14.25 9.97
C ARG A 87 -7.74 -13.59 11.01
N LYS A 88 -7.82 -14.18 12.21
CA LYS A 88 -8.71 -13.68 13.27
C LYS A 88 -8.31 -12.29 13.77
N GLY A 89 -7.05 -11.91 13.61
CA GLY A 89 -6.53 -10.60 14.00
C GLY A 89 -6.61 -9.55 12.89
N ILE A 90 -7.18 -9.89 11.72
CA ILE A 90 -7.19 -8.99 10.56
C ILE A 90 -8.63 -8.73 10.13
N LYS A 91 -8.97 -7.44 10.02
CA LYS A 91 -10.24 -6.99 9.46
C LYS A 91 -9.99 -6.31 8.11
N TYR A 92 -10.78 -6.68 7.11
CA TYR A 92 -10.83 -5.98 5.83
C TYR A 92 -11.77 -4.79 5.99
N LEU A 93 -11.27 -3.60 5.67
CA LEU A 93 -12.06 -2.37 5.79
C LEU A 93 -12.75 -2.05 4.46
N THR A 94 -13.82 -1.27 4.54
CA THR A 94 -14.53 -0.79 3.36
C THR A 94 -13.61 0.13 2.56
N HIS A 95 -13.58 -0.03 1.24
CA HIS A 95 -12.79 0.77 0.31
C HIS A 95 -13.70 1.51 -0.67
N LYS A 96 -13.27 2.70 -1.12
CA LYS A 96 -13.99 3.55 -2.09
C LYS A 96 -13.53 3.32 -3.53
N SER A 97 -12.41 2.61 -3.74
CA SER A 97 -11.81 2.36 -5.04
C SER A 97 -11.34 0.91 -5.17
N ASN A 98 -11.22 0.40 -6.40
CA ASN A 98 -10.60 -0.90 -6.70
C ASN A 98 -9.06 -0.84 -6.77
N ASP A 99 -8.47 0.29 -6.41
CA ASP A 99 -7.06 0.58 -6.56
C ASP A 99 -6.29 0.57 -5.24
N TYR A 100 -7.00 0.37 -4.12
CA TYR A 100 -6.39 0.16 -2.82
C TYR A 100 -7.29 -0.70 -1.92
N ILE A 101 -6.68 -1.32 -0.92
CA ILE A 101 -7.37 -2.12 0.10
C ILE A 101 -6.73 -1.89 1.46
N TRP A 102 -7.57 -1.67 2.47
CA TRP A 102 -7.15 -1.51 3.84
C TRP A 102 -7.36 -2.79 4.66
N LEU A 103 -6.35 -3.13 5.46
CA LEU A 103 -6.42 -4.15 6.50
C LEU A 103 -6.17 -3.50 7.86
N GLN A 104 -7.03 -3.76 8.83
CA GLN A 104 -6.78 -3.44 10.23
C GLN A 104 -6.19 -4.66 10.93
N LEU A 105 -4.97 -4.54 11.44
CA LEU A 105 -4.33 -5.53 12.29
C LEU A 105 -4.63 -5.14 13.74
N THR A 106 -5.45 -5.95 14.42
CA THR A 106 -5.94 -5.60 15.76
C THR A 106 -4.86 -5.78 16.82
N ARG A 107 -4.66 -4.76 17.65
CA ARG A 107 -3.63 -4.73 18.71
C ARG A 107 -3.77 -5.91 19.68
N GLU A 108 -5.01 -6.31 19.99
CA GLU A 108 -5.26 -7.40 20.94
C GLU A 108 -4.73 -8.75 20.43
N PHE A 109 -4.88 -9.02 19.13
CA PHE A 109 -4.44 -10.28 18.53
C PHE A 109 -2.92 -10.31 18.34
N PHE A 110 -2.35 -9.19 17.89
CA PHE A 110 -0.93 -9.10 17.57
C PHE A 110 -0.07 -8.61 18.74
N ASN A 111 -0.68 -8.30 19.88
CA ASN A 111 -0.01 -7.74 21.08
C ASN A 111 0.78 -6.47 20.74
N LEU A 112 0.10 -5.52 20.12
CA LEU A 112 0.62 -4.20 19.75
C LEU A 112 0.10 -3.13 20.72
N GLU A 113 0.74 -1.97 20.75
CA GLU A 113 0.28 -0.82 21.54
C GLU A 113 -0.97 -0.18 20.93
N LYS A 114 -1.00 -0.10 19.59
CA LYS A 114 -2.11 0.42 18.79
C LYS A 114 -2.44 -0.56 17.66
N ASP A 115 -3.61 -0.37 17.06
CA ASP A 115 -3.94 -1.05 15.81
C ASP A 115 -3.00 -0.58 14.69
N ILE A 116 -2.71 -1.45 13.74
CA ILE A 116 -1.99 -1.07 12.52
C ILE A 116 -2.99 -1.09 11.36
N TYR A 117 -3.10 0.02 10.65
CA TYR A 117 -3.85 0.15 9.42
C TYR A 117 -2.90 0.02 8.24
N LEU A 118 -2.93 -1.14 7.59
CA LEU A 118 -2.08 -1.48 6.45
C LEU A 118 -2.86 -1.30 5.16
N CYS A 119 -2.43 -0.35 4.32
CA CYS A 119 -2.98 -0.12 2.99
C CYS A 119 -2.07 -0.74 1.93
N PHE A 120 -2.67 -1.49 1.02
CA PHE A 120 -2.04 -1.85 -0.24
C PHE A 120 -2.65 -1.04 -1.37
N ILE A 121 -1.82 -0.34 -2.13
CA ILE A 121 -2.23 0.57 -3.20
C ILE A 121 -1.56 0.21 -4.53
N TYR A 122 -2.34 0.29 -5.61
CA TYR A 122 -1.85 0.36 -6.97
C TYR A 122 -2.42 1.59 -7.65
N ASP A 123 -1.64 2.65 -7.69
CA ASP A 123 -2.01 3.88 -8.37
C ASP A 123 -1.56 3.81 -9.84
N PRO A 124 -2.47 3.72 -10.82
CA PRO A 124 -2.12 3.53 -12.21
C PRO A 124 -1.38 4.74 -12.79
N PRO A 125 -0.56 4.55 -13.86
CA PRO A 125 0.09 5.67 -14.53
C PRO A 125 -0.90 6.77 -14.94
N GLY A 126 -0.54 8.04 -14.70
CA GLY A 126 -1.41 9.21 -14.88
C GLY A 126 -2.00 9.39 -16.29
N ASN A 127 -1.33 8.87 -17.32
CA ASN A 127 -1.78 8.94 -18.72
C ASN A 127 -2.59 7.71 -19.17
N SER A 128 -3.07 6.87 -18.24
CA SER A 128 -3.89 5.72 -18.60
C SER A 128 -5.33 6.12 -18.90
N THR A 129 -5.98 5.42 -19.84
CA THR A 129 -7.41 5.62 -20.10
C THR A 129 -8.27 5.33 -18.87
N TYR A 130 -7.80 4.48 -17.99
CA TYR A 130 -8.46 4.18 -16.73
C TYR A 130 -8.41 5.37 -15.77
N THR A 131 -7.24 6.00 -15.61
CA THR A 131 -7.09 7.18 -14.73
C THR A 131 -7.99 8.32 -15.16
N HIS A 132 -8.13 8.54 -16.48
CA HIS A 132 -9.04 9.55 -17.00
C HIS A 132 -10.54 9.22 -16.82
N SER A 133 -10.89 7.99 -16.48
CA SER A 133 -12.27 7.57 -16.20
C SER A 133 -12.65 7.62 -14.73
N LEU A 134 -11.70 7.92 -13.83
CA LEU A 134 -11.97 8.08 -12.41
C LEU A 134 -12.62 9.44 -12.15
N GLU A 135 -13.66 9.45 -11.33
CA GLU A 135 -14.34 10.68 -10.91
C GLU A 135 -13.51 11.47 -9.87
N GLU A 136 -12.74 10.77 -9.05
CA GLU A 136 -11.93 11.32 -7.99
C GLU A 136 -10.47 10.83 -8.09
N ASN A 137 -9.54 11.65 -7.64
CA ASN A 137 -8.14 11.25 -7.55
C ASN A 137 -7.95 10.24 -6.41
N ILE A 138 -7.24 9.15 -6.68
CA ILE A 138 -6.99 8.10 -5.69
C ILE A 138 -6.24 8.65 -4.45
N LEU A 139 -5.31 9.58 -4.65
CA LEU A 139 -4.53 10.16 -3.55
C LEU A 139 -5.38 11.03 -2.63
N ASP A 140 -6.37 11.74 -3.16
CA ASP A 140 -7.28 12.57 -2.36
C ASP A 140 -8.16 11.69 -1.46
N ILE A 141 -8.72 10.61 -2.04
CA ILE A 141 -9.51 9.63 -1.26
C ILE A 141 -8.64 8.94 -0.20
N LEU A 142 -7.38 8.67 -0.54
CA LEU A 142 -6.43 8.02 0.36
C LEU A 142 -6.09 8.94 1.55
N GLU A 143 -5.96 10.25 1.33
CA GLU A 143 -5.72 11.25 2.37
C GLU A 143 -6.85 11.25 3.42
N GLU A 144 -8.10 11.21 2.97
CA GLU A 144 -9.26 11.11 3.87
C GLU A 144 -9.20 9.84 4.73
N ASP A 145 -8.89 8.70 4.11
CA ASP A 145 -8.82 7.41 4.82
C ASP A 145 -7.64 7.41 5.81
N ILE A 146 -6.46 7.92 5.44
CA ILE A 146 -5.29 8.06 6.32
C ILE A 146 -5.66 8.91 7.53
N THR A 147 -6.20 10.11 7.30
CA THR A 147 -6.60 11.03 8.37
C THR A 147 -7.57 10.36 9.33
N LYS A 148 -8.54 9.62 8.81
CA LYS A 148 -9.53 8.89 9.60
C LYS A 148 -8.90 7.80 10.46
N TYR A 149 -8.03 6.96 9.88
CA TYR A 149 -7.48 5.81 10.58
C TYR A 149 -6.30 6.17 11.50
N ALA A 150 -5.57 7.25 11.22
CA ALA A 150 -4.48 7.74 12.08
C ALA A 150 -4.94 8.16 13.48
N VAL A 151 -6.24 8.44 13.67
CA VAL A 151 -6.82 8.72 14.99
C VAL A 151 -6.70 7.52 15.93
N ASP A 152 -6.88 6.30 15.39
CA ASP A 152 -7.03 5.07 16.19
C ASP A 152 -5.81 4.15 16.14
N GLY A 153 -4.84 4.40 15.22
CA GLY A 153 -3.70 3.51 15.07
C GLY A 153 -2.59 4.04 14.17
N ASP A 154 -1.63 3.17 13.92
CA ASP A 154 -0.47 3.49 13.08
C ASP A 154 -0.76 3.13 11.61
N ILE A 155 -0.30 3.97 10.68
CA ILE A 155 -0.55 3.82 9.25
C ILE A 155 0.69 3.24 8.56
N ILE A 156 0.48 2.23 7.72
CA ILE A 156 1.50 1.70 6.81
C ILE A 156 0.92 1.64 5.40
N LEU A 157 1.57 2.31 4.45
CA LEU A 157 1.27 2.19 3.03
C LEU A 157 2.31 1.31 2.33
N MET A 158 1.85 0.38 1.51
CA MET A 158 2.70 -0.45 0.66
C MET A 158 2.08 -0.54 -0.73
N GLY A 159 2.90 -0.41 -1.77
CA GLY A 159 2.34 -0.56 -3.10
C GLY A 159 3.19 0.06 -4.20
N ASP A 160 2.53 0.29 -5.33
CA ASP A 160 3.10 0.93 -6.51
C ASP A 160 2.29 2.18 -6.84
N ILE A 161 2.90 3.34 -6.62
CA ILE A 161 2.28 4.66 -6.83
C ILE A 161 2.53 5.17 -8.25
N ASN A 162 3.36 4.47 -9.04
CA ASN A 162 3.78 4.91 -10.38
C ASN A 162 4.27 6.36 -10.40
N ALA A 163 5.01 6.76 -9.36
CA ALA A 163 5.54 8.10 -9.15
C ALA A 163 7.02 8.06 -8.79
N ARG A 164 7.78 9.04 -9.27
CA ARG A 164 9.18 9.26 -8.89
C ARG A 164 9.21 10.35 -7.84
N THR A 165 9.64 10.01 -6.64
CA THR A 165 9.58 10.88 -5.45
C THR A 165 10.93 11.52 -5.09
N GLY A 166 11.98 11.31 -5.91
CA GLY A 166 13.31 11.86 -5.68
C GLY A 166 14.08 11.17 -4.56
N ASP A 167 15.27 11.68 -4.29
CA ASP A 167 16.19 11.21 -3.24
C ASP A 167 16.20 12.11 -2.00
N GLN A 168 15.60 13.30 -2.10
CA GLN A 168 15.62 14.28 -1.03
C GLN A 168 14.51 14.04 0.00
N GLU A 169 14.70 14.65 1.16
CA GLU A 169 13.72 14.65 2.26
C GLU A 169 12.54 15.59 1.94
N THR A 170 11.80 15.26 0.89
CA THR A 170 10.67 16.07 0.39
C THR A 170 9.33 15.64 0.98
N ASP A 171 9.33 14.60 1.79
CA ASP A 171 8.16 14.00 2.44
C ASP A 171 7.92 14.51 3.86
N PHE A 172 8.63 15.57 4.30
CA PHE A 172 8.42 16.23 5.60
C PHE A 172 8.91 17.69 5.58
N ILE A 173 8.46 18.45 6.58
CA ILE A 173 8.93 19.81 6.84
C ILE A 173 9.95 19.74 8.00
N PRO A 174 11.23 20.11 7.77
CA PRO A 174 12.22 20.16 8.85
C PRO A 174 11.79 21.09 9.98
N ASN A 175 12.08 20.73 11.23
CA ASN A 175 11.76 21.54 12.42
C ASN A 175 12.32 22.97 12.35
N GLU A 176 13.44 23.17 11.66
CA GLU A 176 14.06 24.50 11.42
C GLU A 176 13.17 25.44 10.62
N CYS A 177 12.18 24.89 9.88
CA CYS A 177 11.22 25.67 9.11
C CYS A 177 9.96 26.04 9.94
N ILE A 178 9.86 25.56 11.18
CA ILE A 178 8.72 25.89 12.06
C ILE A 178 8.95 27.31 12.60
N SER A 179 8.04 28.21 12.25
CA SER A 179 8.09 29.60 12.70
C SER A 179 7.84 29.68 14.22
N ASP A 180 8.64 30.46 14.95
CA ASP A 180 8.44 30.78 16.37
C ASP A 180 7.05 31.41 16.67
N HIS A 181 6.34 31.82 15.64
CA HIS A 181 5.02 32.43 15.73
C HIS A 181 3.85 31.44 15.62
N VAL A 182 4.13 30.16 15.31
CA VAL A 182 3.12 29.11 15.28
C VAL A 182 3.17 28.37 16.60
N PRO A 183 2.12 28.45 17.43
CA PRO A 183 2.08 27.71 18.69
C PRO A 183 2.10 26.21 18.37
N LEU A 184 3.14 25.53 18.84
CA LEU A 184 3.21 24.06 18.79
C LEU A 184 2.19 23.48 19.76
N PHE A 185 1.53 22.40 19.37
CA PHE A 185 0.68 21.65 20.30
C PHE A 185 1.51 21.11 21.45
N GLU A 186 0.97 21.06 22.67
CA GLU A 186 1.64 20.60 23.89
C GLU A 186 2.27 19.20 23.77
N ASN A 187 1.76 18.38 22.83
CA ASN A 187 2.24 17.01 22.58
C ASN A 187 3.07 16.88 21.29
N TYR A 188 3.56 17.98 20.74
CA TYR A 188 4.42 17.91 19.57
C TYR A 188 5.75 17.26 19.91
N ALA A 189 5.99 16.07 19.39
CA ALA A 189 7.29 15.42 19.43
C ALA A 189 8.03 15.76 18.13
N PRO A 190 9.14 16.51 18.19
CA PRO A 190 9.92 16.78 16.99
C PRO A 190 10.44 15.46 16.40
N ASP A 191 10.50 15.40 15.08
CA ASP A 191 11.04 14.28 14.31
C ASP A 191 12.57 14.16 14.49
N ILE A 192 12.99 13.95 15.74
CA ILE A 192 14.37 13.79 16.13
C ILE A 192 14.78 12.36 15.79
N ASN A 193 15.68 12.14 14.87
CA ASN A 193 16.23 10.86 14.43
C ASN A 193 15.48 10.12 13.31
N ILE A 194 14.91 10.85 12.38
CA ILE A 194 14.43 10.24 11.15
C ILE A 194 15.63 9.81 10.31
N PRO A 195 15.71 8.52 9.89
CA PRO A 195 16.77 8.07 9.01
C PRO A 195 16.75 8.85 7.69
N VAL A 196 17.89 9.39 7.30
CA VAL A 196 18.03 10.06 6.00
C VAL A 196 17.67 9.08 4.89
N ARG A 197 16.78 9.49 4.00
CA ARG A 197 16.39 8.71 2.84
C ARG A 197 17.43 8.87 1.74
N TYR A 198 17.88 7.75 1.20
CA TYR A 198 18.77 7.69 0.04
C TYR A 198 18.06 6.95 -1.08
N SER A 199 17.63 7.64 -2.12
CA SER A 199 17.09 7.03 -3.34
C SER A 199 18.10 7.15 -4.46
N MET A 200 18.25 6.10 -5.27
CA MET A 200 19.05 6.16 -6.51
C MET A 200 18.40 7.05 -7.58
N ASP A 201 17.11 7.30 -7.45
CA ASP A 201 16.35 8.14 -8.36
C ASP A 201 16.19 9.57 -7.80
N GLN A 202 16.93 10.51 -8.38
CA GLN A 202 16.91 11.92 -7.99
C GLN A 202 15.76 12.72 -8.62
N THR A 203 15.00 12.09 -9.53
CA THR A 203 13.94 12.80 -10.25
C THR A 203 12.65 12.82 -9.44
N ILE A 204 11.99 13.97 -9.43
CA ILE A 204 10.63 14.11 -8.93
C ILE A 204 9.70 14.29 -10.14
N SER A 205 8.75 13.39 -10.30
CA SER A 205 7.69 13.54 -11.29
C SER A 205 6.57 14.43 -10.75
N PRO A 206 5.70 15.03 -11.59
CA PRO A 206 4.54 15.79 -11.09
C PRO A 206 3.66 14.98 -10.13
N ARG A 207 3.48 13.69 -10.40
CA ARG A 207 2.74 12.77 -9.51
C ARG A 207 3.53 12.49 -8.22
N GLY A 208 4.86 12.42 -8.32
CA GLY A 208 5.73 12.28 -7.16
C GLY A 208 5.65 13.47 -6.23
N GLN A 209 5.51 14.67 -6.78
CA GLN A 209 5.29 15.87 -5.98
C GLN A 209 3.97 15.79 -5.21
N VAL A 210 2.86 15.42 -5.87
CA VAL A 210 1.55 15.25 -5.22
C VAL A 210 1.63 14.22 -4.09
N PHE A 211 2.37 13.11 -4.30
CA PHE A 211 2.54 12.10 -3.26
C PHE A 211 3.43 12.59 -2.10
N ASN A 212 4.49 13.37 -2.39
CA ASN A 212 5.30 14.00 -1.35
C ASN A 212 4.46 14.98 -0.52
N ASP A 213 3.60 15.78 -1.16
CA ASP A 213 2.69 16.71 -0.49
C ASP A 213 1.70 15.95 0.41
N LEU A 214 1.15 14.82 -0.05
CA LEU A 214 0.33 13.92 0.77
C LEU A 214 1.11 13.43 2.01
N CYS A 215 2.36 13.01 1.85
CA CYS A 215 3.19 12.58 2.97
C CYS A 215 3.39 13.68 4.00
N VAL A 216 3.67 14.91 3.55
CA VAL A 216 3.82 16.09 4.42
C VAL A 216 2.52 16.36 5.18
N GLN A 217 1.38 16.35 4.50
CA GLN A 217 0.07 16.66 5.08
C GLN A 217 -0.39 15.62 6.11
N THR A 218 -0.07 14.34 5.86
CA THR A 218 -0.51 13.22 6.70
C THR A 218 0.54 12.75 7.71
N GLY A 219 1.76 13.31 7.69
CA GLY A 219 2.86 12.85 8.54
C GLY A 219 3.45 11.50 8.15
N LEU A 220 3.14 10.98 6.97
CA LEU A 220 3.74 9.74 6.46
C LEU A 220 5.18 9.97 6.03
N ARG A 221 5.99 8.90 6.14
CA ARG A 221 7.40 8.90 5.72
C ARG A 221 7.65 7.85 4.65
N ILE A 222 8.39 8.23 3.60
CA ILE A 222 8.79 7.32 2.54
C ILE A 222 10.01 6.52 3.01
N LEU A 223 9.88 5.20 3.13
CA LEU A 223 10.92 4.31 3.68
C LEU A 223 11.71 3.55 2.61
N ASN A 224 11.27 3.54 1.35
CA ASN A 224 11.97 2.85 0.27
C ASN A 224 13.28 3.57 -0.09
N ARG A 225 14.30 2.79 -0.38
CA ARG A 225 15.65 3.24 -0.74
C ARG A 225 15.93 2.97 -2.21
#